data_eb2336767b1df492ca5ebe44c774de5f
#
_entry.id   eb2336767b1df492ca5ebe44c774de5f
#
_cell.length_a   1.000
_cell.length_b   1.000
_cell.length_c   1.000
_cell.angle_alpha   90.00
_cell.angle_beta   90.00
_cell.angle_gamma   90.00
#
_symmetry.space_group_name_H-M   'P 1'
#
loop_
_entity.id
_entity.type
_entity.pdbx_description
1 polymer ?
#
loop_
_entity_poly.entity_id
_entity_poly.type
_entity_poly.pdbx_seq_one_letter_code
_entity_poly.pdbx_strand_id
1 'polypeptide(L)'
;MPRLRLTLALLATAFLALAADIERPPIVGIAHAGFYVSDLAKAEEFYGHQLGYAHFNLNKTDGSLLLNYYKVNDHQYVEIYPGLKGDDMDRLSHVAFETTDARRLRDYLASKGVKVPASLKPGIDKNLSFMIDDPEGRRIEFVQYMPGSLHSEKFGSLLPDTRVSNHMIHAGFVVHDRAAEDRFYKDILGFKVMWYGGPKDDQVNWVDMRVPDGSDWLEYMLNVNNPTPKTRGVMNHLALGVDKIQPANQTVLSRGATPPQPPKIGRDGKWQLNLYDPDLTRVELMEFKPVETPCCSPMVTQ
;
A
#
# COMPACT_ATOMS: atom_id res chain seq x y z
N MET A 1 -18.43 -39.81 71.66
CA MET A 1 -19.11 -39.46 70.38
C MET A 1 -18.16 -38.56 69.59
N PRO A 2 -17.48 -39.04 68.52
CA PRO A 2 -16.60 -38.23 67.71
C PRO A 2 -17.42 -37.56 66.59
N ARG A 3 -17.23 -36.28 66.43
CA ARG A 3 -17.83 -35.45 65.36
C ARG A 3 -17.00 -35.61 64.08
N LEU A 4 -17.59 -36.21 63.05
CA LEU A 4 -17.06 -36.32 61.71
C LEU A 4 -17.11 -34.95 61.00
N ARG A 5 -15.98 -34.32 60.72
CA ARG A 5 -15.88 -33.09 59.88
C ARG A 5 -15.78 -33.53 58.43
N LEU A 6 -16.81 -33.26 57.69
CA LEU A 6 -16.84 -33.46 56.23
C LEU A 6 -16.19 -32.24 55.57
N THR A 7 -14.98 -32.39 55.00
CA THR A 7 -14.31 -31.38 54.24
C THR A 7 -14.74 -31.50 52.78
N LEU A 8 -15.54 -30.57 52.30
CA LEU A 8 -15.96 -30.49 50.90
C LEU A 8 -14.82 -29.83 50.12
N ALA A 9 -14.12 -30.60 49.28
CA ALA A 9 -13.13 -30.07 48.34
C ALA A 9 -13.86 -29.63 47.07
N LEU A 10 -13.93 -28.30 46.85
CA LEU A 10 -14.35 -27.74 45.56
C LEU A 10 -13.24 -27.95 44.54
N LEU A 11 -13.41 -28.85 43.60
CA LEU A 11 -12.60 -28.90 42.39
C LEU A 11 -13.07 -27.76 41.43
N ALA A 12 -12.29 -26.69 41.37
CA ALA A 12 -12.46 -25.68 40.35
C ALA A 12 -11.83 -26.21 39.04
N THR A 13 -12.66 -26.75 38.15
CA THR A 13 -12.24 -27.05 36.77
C THR A 13 -12.14 -25.74 36.00
N ALA A 14 -10.90 -25.24 35.82
CA ALA A 14 -10.62 -24.16 34.90
C ALA A 14 -10.80 -24.70 33.45
N PHE A 15 -11.93 -24.35 32.85
CA PHE A 15 -12.07 -24.44 31.39
C PHE A 15 -11.11 -23.44 30.72
N LEU A 16 -9.94 -23.90 30.32
CA LEU A 16 -9.18 -23.19 29.29
C LEU A 16 -9.98 -23.32 27.99
N ALA A 17 -10.78 -22.30 27.68
CA ALA A 17 -11.28 -22.13 26.33
C ALA A 17 -10.07 -21.95 25.44
N LEU A 18 -9.67 -22.96 24.66
CA LEU A 18 -8.80 -22.76 23.51
C LEU A 18 -9.56 -21.79 22.60
N ALA A 19 -9.15 -20.51 22.59
CA ALA A 19 -9.58 -19.61 21.56
C ALA A 19 -9.11 -20.22 20.23
N ALA A 20 -10.06 -20.62 19.38
CA ALA A 20 -9.73 -21.12 18.06
C ALA A 20 -8.84 -20.08 17.37
N ASP A 21 -7.69 -20.50 16.87
CA ASP A 21 -6.75 -19.60 16.22
C ASP A 21 -7.46 -19.03 14.98
N ILE A 22 -7.69 -17.72 14.97
CA ILE A 22 -8.37 -17.04 13.85
C ILE A 22 -7.40 -17.08 12.67
N GLU A 23 -7.75 -17.81 11.63
CA GLU A 23 -6.99 -17.82 10.40
C GLU A 23 -7.06 -16.45 9.70
N ARG A 24 -5.92 -15.95 9.22
CA ARG A 24 -5.84 -14.68 8.49
C ARG A 24 -6.59 -14.79 7.16
N PRO A 25 -7.58 -13.92 6.89
CA PRO A 25 -8.19 -13.86 5.56
C PRO A 25 -7.18 -13.40 4.50
N PRO A 26 -7.45 -13.70 3.21
CA PRO A 26 -6.57 -13.26 2.14
C PRO A 26 -6.37 -11.74 2.10
N ILE A 27 -5.09 -11.33 1.85
CA ILE A 27 -4.68 -9.97 1.48
C ILE A 27 -4.16 -10.09 0.05
N VAL A 28 -4.97 -9.64 -0.92
CA VAL A 28 -4.84 -10.05 -2.32
C VAL A 28 -4.04 -9.06 -3.17
N GLY A 29 -3.81 -7.85 -2.70
CA GLY A 29 -3.03 -6.84 -3.44
C GLY A 29 -3.03 -5.48 -2.75
N ILE A 30 -2.36 -4.51 -3.37
CA ILE A 30 -2.48 -3.10 -3.03
C ILE A 30 -3.79 -2.60 -3.64
N ALA A 31 -4.66 -2.02 -2.80
CA ALA A 31 -5.91 -1.41 -3.25
C ALA A 31 -5.69 0.03 -3.72
N HIS A 32 -4.97 0.81 -2.91
CA HIS A 32 -4.63 2.19 -3.26
C HIS A 32 -3.44 2.70 -2.45
N ALA A 33 -2.87 3.79 -2.95
CA ALA A 33 -1.95 4.65 -2.22
C ALA A 33 -2.51 6.08 -2.23
N GLY A 34 -2.64 6.69 -1.05
CA GLY A 34 -3.21 8.02 -0.88
C GLY A 34 -2.14 9.08 -0.68
N PHE A 35 -2.22 10.18 -1.44
CA PHE A 35 -1.28 11.29 -1.34
C PHE A 35 -1.98 12.63 -1.20
N TYR A 36 -1.38 13.53 -0.42
CA TYR A 36 -1.80 14.92 -0.32
C TYR A 36 -1.14 15.76 -1.39
N VAL A 37 -1.93 16.67 -2.00
CA VAL A 37 -1.45 17.64 -2.99
C VAL A 37 -1.81 19.07 -2.59
N SER A 38 -0.98 20.01 -3.01
CA SER A 38 -1.21 21.45 -2.80
C SER A 38 -2.19 22.05 -3.80
N ASP A 39 -2.27 21.48 -5.02
CA ASP A 39 -3.04 22.01 -6.14
C ASP A 39 -3.67 20.87 -6.95
N LEU A 40 -5.01 20.76 -6.90
CA LEU A 40 -5.75 19.72 -7.60
C LEU A 40 -5.69 19.85 -9.14
N ALA A 41 -5.57 21.06 -9.67
CA ALA A 41 -5.50 21.24 -11.13
C ALA A 41 -4.16 20.74 -11.66
N LYS A 42 -3.08 20.97 -10.93
CA LYS A 42 -1.76 20.41 -11.26
C LYS A 42 -1.69 18.90 -11.07
N ALA A 43 -2.38 18.36 -10.05
CA ALA A 43 -2.52 16.92 -9.86
C ALA A 43 -3.30 16.28 -11.02
N GLU A 44 -4.38 16.93 -11.50
CA GLU A 44 -5.12 16.48 -12.69
C GLU A 44 -4.25 16.48 -13.94
N GLU A 45 -3.42 17.50 -14.14
CA GLU A 45 -2.47 17.52 -15.25
C GLU A 45 -1.51 16.34 -15.19
N PHE A 46 -1.02 15.97 -13.99
CA PHE A 46 -0.10 14.86 -13.82
C PHE A 46 -0.80 13.50 -13.90
N TYR A 47 -1.75 13.22 -12.99
CA TYR A 47 -2.39 11.90 -12.91
C TYR A 47 -3.41 11.68 -14.02
N GLY A 48 -4.18 12.70 -14.40
CA GLY A 48 -5.20 12.64 -15.43
C GLY A 48 -4.62 12.69 -16.84
N HIS A 49 -3.82 13.71 -17.16
CA HIS A 49 -3.33 13.92 -18.52
C HIS A 49 -2.02 13.17 -18.79
N GLN A 50 -0.96 13.37 -17.99
CA GLN A 50 0.34 12.77 -18.28
C GLN A 50 0.33 11.25 -18.09
N LEU A 51 -0.25 10.75 -16.99
CA LEU A 51 -0.40 9.32 -16.74
C LEU A 51 -1.63 8.70 -17.44
N GLY A 52 -2.60 9.51 -17.84
CA GLY A 52 -3.75 9.12 -18.65
C GLY A 52 -4.89 8.42 -17.89
N TYR A 53 -5.00 8.63 -16.56
CA TYR A 53 -6.06 8.03 -15.76
C TYR A 53 -7.33 8.86 -15.75
N ALA A 54 -8.49 8.21 -15.88
CA ALA A 54 -9.75 8.82 -15.51
C ALA A 54 -9.95 8.75 -13.99
N HIS A 55 -10.68 9.71 -13.43
CA HIS A 55 -10.98 9.77 -12.01
C HIS A 55 -12.45 9.95 -11.71
N PHE A 56 -12.84 9.73 -10.46
CA PHE A 56 -14.12 10.11 -9.86
C PHE A 56 -13.89 10.63 -8.43
N ASN A 57 -14.84 11.39 -7.96
CA ASN A 57 -14.71 12.10 -6.69
C ASN A 57 -15.40 11.36 -5.57
N LEU A 58 -14.82 11.42 -4.36
CA LEU A 58 -15.51 11.18 -3.11
C LEU A 58 -15.74 12.51 -2.41
N ASN A 59 -17.00 12.81 -2.11
CA ASN A 59 -17.36 14.02 -1.37
C ASN A 59 -17.70 13.69 0.08
N LYS A 60 -17.44 14.66 0.96
CA LYS A 60 -17.88 14.63 2.34
C LYS A 60 -19.40 14.79 2.42
N THR A 61 -19.97 14.60 3.60
CA THR A 61 -21.40 14.75 3.85
C THR A 61 -21.94 16.18 3.63
N ASP A 62 -21.08 17.19 3.72
CA ASP A 62 -21.37 18.58 3.40
C ASP A 62 -21.29 18.93 1.90
N GLY A 63 -20.99 17.95 1.06
CA GLY A 63 -20.81 18.09 -0.38
C GLY A 63 -19.42 18.57 -0.83
N SER A 64 -18.55 18.97 0.09
CA SER A 64 -17.18 19.34 -0.27
C SER A 64 -16.36 18.13 -0.70
N LEU A 65 -15.38 18.33 -1.58
CA LEU A 65 -14.48 17.28 -2.03
C LEU A 65 -13.66 16.71 -0.84
N LEU A 66 -13.65 15.37 -0.71
CA LEU A 66 -12.75 14.68 0.18
C LEU A 66 -11.46 14.29 -0.58
N LEU A 67 -11.61 13.61 -1.72
CA LEU A 67 -10.48 13.14 -2.54
C LEU A 67 -10.94 12.82 -3.97
N ASN A 68 -9.97 12.69 -4.89
CA ASN A 68 -10.14 12.14 -6.22
C ASN A 68 -9.53 10.74 -6.29
N TYR A 69 -10.28 9.76 -6.83
CA TYR A 69 -9.81 8.43 -7.14
C TYR A 69 -9.35 8.35 -8.59
N TYR A 70 -8.04 8.36 -8.88
CA TYR A 70 -7.50 8.08 -10.20
C TYR A 70 -7.45 6.57 -10.41
N LYS A 71 -8.24 6.07 -11.34
CA LYS A 71 -8.49 4.63 -11.47
C LYS A 71 -7.41 3.94 -12.31
N VAL A 72 -6.61 3.08 -11.67
CA VAL A 72 -5.59 2.27 -12.32
C VAL A 72 -6.24 1.03 -12.99
N ASN A 73 -7.06 0.31 -12.22
CA ASN A 73 -7.91 -0.79 -12.66
C ASN A 73 -9.13 -0.92 -11.74
N ASP A 74 -9.92 -1.99 -11.83
CA ASP A 74 -11.14 -2.14 -11.04
C ASP A 74 -10.87 -2.32 -9.53
N HIS A 75 -9.65 -2.68 -9.14
CA HIS A 75 -9.25 -2.94 -7.76
C HIS A 75 -8.21 -1.95 -7.24
N GLN A 76 -7.59 -1.13 -8.12
CA GLN A 76 -6.47 -0.28 -7.74
C GLN A 76 -6.71 1.19 -8.11
N TYR A 77 -6.36 2.09 -7.20
CA TYR A 77 -6.56 3.52 -7.32
C TYR A 77 -5.38 4.32 -6.76
N VAL A 78 -5.11 5.48 -7.33
CA VAL A 78 -4.32 6.53 -6.67
C VAL A 78 -5.30 7.53 -6.07
N GLU A 79 -5.28 7.70 -4.75
CA GLU A 79 -6.13 8.65 -4.06
C GLU A 79 -5.41 9.98 -3.89
N ILE A 80 -6.01 11.05 -4.37
CA ILE A 80 -5.45 12.39 -4.29
C ILE A 80 -6.30 13.26 -3.38
N TYR A 81 -5.71 13.62 -2.24
CA TYR A 81 -6.32 14.46 -1.22
C TYR A 81 -5.88 15.92 -1.39
N PRO A 82 -6.80 16.89 -1.43
CA PRO A 82 -6.42 18.29 -1.31
C PRO A 82 -5.91 18.59 0.10
N GLY A 83 -5.04 19.60 0.23
CA GLY A 83 -4.69 20.15 1.53
C GLY A 83 -3.27 19.84 2.01
N LEU A 84 -2.35 19.55 1.12
CA LEU A 84 -0.92 19.62 1.45
C LEU A 84 -0.56 21.05 1.88
N LYS A 85 -0.06 21.21 3.11
CA LYS A 85 0.18 22.53 3.73
C LYS A 85 1.63 23.02 3.59
N GLY A 86 2.43 22.37 2.77
CA GLY A 86 3.83 22.74 2.55
C GLY A 86 4.81 21.60 2.79
N ASP A 87 6.09 21.93 2.76
CA ASP A 87 7.18 20.94 2.80
C ASP A 87 7.29 20.15 4.11
N ASP A 88 6.66 20.64 5.18
CA ASP A 88 6.68 19.99 6.51
C ASP A 88 5.64 18.86 6.66
N MET A 89 4.80 18.65 5.64
CA MET A 89 3.80 17.58 5.64
C MET A 89 4.27 16.39 4.80
N ASP A 90 4.12 15.18 5.35
CA ASP A 90 4.32 13.97 4.55
C ASP A 90 3.26 13.93 3.43
N ARG A 91 3.69 13.62 2.20
CA ARG A 91 2.76 13.50 1.06
C ARG A 91 1.95 12.22 1.17
N LEU A 92 2.54 11.13 1.67
CA LEU A 92 1.83 9.87 1.84
C LEU A 92 0.82 9.98 2.98
N SER A 93 -0.45 9.82 2.64
CA SER A 93 -1.54 9.70 3.60
C SER A 93 -1.59 8.29 4.19
N HIS A 94 -1.60 7.28 3.33
CA HIS A 94 -1.65 5.86 3.70
C HIS A 94 -1.42 4.95 2.49
N VAL A 95 -1.18 3.67 2.78
CA VAL A 95 -1.24 2.58 1.80
C VAL A 95 -2.36 1.64 2.20
N ALA A 96 -3.18 1.23 1.24
CA ALA A 96 -4.28 0.30 1.46
C ALA A 96 -4.06 -1.04 0.77
N PHE A 97 -4.44 -2.10 1.46
CA PHE A 97 -4.45 -3.47 0.94
C PHE A 97 -5.87 -3.97 0.81
N GLU A 98 -6.17 -4.62 -0.32
CA GLU A 98 -7.44 -5.31 -0.50
C GLU A 98 -7.46 -6.63 0.27
N THR A 99 -8.56 -6.87 0.98
CA THR A 99 -8.85 -8.13 1.65
C THR A 99 -10.22 -8.65 1.26
N THR A 100 -10.38 -9.96 1.30
CA THR A 100 -11.68 -10.60 1.00
C THR A 100 -12.65 -10.58 2.18
N ASP A 101 -12.17 -10.29 3.41
CA ASP A 101 -13.00 -10.19 4.63
C ASP A 101 -12.36 -9.23 5.65
N ALA A 102 -12.75 -7.95 5.58
CA ALA A 102 -12.23 -6.92 6.47
C ALA A 102 -12.61 -7.16 7.95
N ARG A 103 -13.77 -7.76 8.24
CA ARG A 103 -14.19 -8.02 9.62
C ARG A 103 -13.32 -9.10 10.25
N ARG A 104 -13.15 -10.22 9.56
CA ARG A 104 -12.33 -11.32 10.03
C ARG A 104 -10.84 -10.93 10.09
N LEU A 105 -10.36 -10.11 9.16
CA LEU A 105 -8.98 -9.59 9.21
C LEU A 105 -8.75 -8.69 10.43
N ARG A 106 -9.70 -7.81 10.73
CA ARG A 106 -9.66 -6.99 11.94
C ARG A 106 -9.61 -7.87 13.20
N ASP A 107 -10.44 -8.94 13.28
CA ASP A 107 -10.47 -9.84 14.43
C ASP A 107 -9.18 -10.68 14.54
N TYR A 108 -8.62 -11.11 13.41
CA TYR A 108 -7.32 -11.75 13.34
C TYR A 108 -6.21 -10.81 13.89
N LEU A 109 -6.16 -9.58 13.43
CA LEU A 109 -5.15 -8.60 13.89
C LEU A 109 -5.30 -8.31 15.40
N ALA A 110 -6.53 -8.18 15.89
CA ALA A 110 -6.80 -8.05 17.33
C ALA A 110 -6.25 -9.25 18.12
N SER A 111 -6.42 -10.49 17.60
CA SER A 111 -5.91 -11.71 18.24
C SER A 111 -4.38 -11.78 18.28
N LYS A 112 -3.70 -11.07 17.36
CA LYS A 112 -2.23 -10.91 17.34
C LYS A 112 -1.73 -9.71 18.14
N GLY A 113 -2.62 -9.03 18.88
CA GLY A 113 -2.28 -7.89 19.73
C GLY A 113 -2.14 -6.55 18.98
N VAL A 114 -2.54 -6.48 17.71
CA VAL A 114 -2.55 -5.23 16.95
C VAL A 114 -3.74 -4.37 17.40
N LYS A 115 -3.51 -3.08 17.61
CA LYS A 115 -4.57 -2.13 17.94
C LYS A 115 -5.47 -1.91 16.72
N VAL A 116 -6.72 -2.29 16.81
CA VAL A 116 -7.72 -2.17 15.75
C VAL A 116 -8.97 -1.42 16.24
N PRO A 117 -9.81 -0.87 15.34
CA PRO A 117 -11.10 -0.27 15.71
C PRO A 117 -12.02 -1.29 16.40
N ALA A 118 -12.83 -0.84 17.37
CA ALA A 118 -13.75 -1.71 18.11
C ALA A 118 -14.82 -2.36 17.20
N SER A 119 -15.23 -1.68 16.15
CA SER A 119 -16.19 -2.20 15.15
C SER A 119 -15.96 -1.59 13.78
N LEU A 120 -16.43 -2.26 12.73
CA LEU A 120 -16.40 -1.75 11.36
C LEU A 120 -17.82 -1.35 10.91
N LYS A 121 -17.91 -0.19 10.27
CA LYS A 121 -19.10 0.28 9.57
C LYS A 121 -18.71 0.63 8.13
N PRO A 122 -19.62 0.53 7.16
CA PRO A 122 -19.37 1.03 5.81
C PRO A 122 -18.94 2.51 5.84
N GLY A 123 -17.90 2.83 5.05
CA GLY A 123 -17.46 4.20 4.82
C GLY A 123 -18.47 5.02 4.01
N ILE A 124 -18.13 6.27 3.71
CA ILE A 124 -18.93 7.14 2.83
C ILE A 124 -19.05 6.53 1.43
N ASP A 125 -18.00 5.86 0.98
CA ASP A 125 -17.94 5.09 -0.27
C ASP A 125 -18.68 3.75 -0.23
N LYS A 126 -19.25 3.37 0.93
CA LYS A 126 -19.96 2.12 1.23
C LYS A 126 -19.09 0.86 1.21
N ASN A 127 -17.78 0.96 1.17
CA ASN A 127 -16.89 -0.18 1.40
C ASN A 127 -16.75 -0.47 2.89
N LEU A 128 -16.28 -1.67 3.23
CA LEU A 128 -15.82 -1.98 4.57
C LEU A 128 -14.32 -1.80 4.62
N SER A 129 -13.87 -0.85 5.42
CA SER A 129 -12.45 -0.63 5.62
C SER A 129 -12.12 -0.27 7.06
N PHE A 130 -10.86 -0.40 7.41
CA PHE A 130 -10.31 0.10 8.67
C PHE A 130 -8.85 0.49 8.52
N MET A 131 -8.47 1.52 9.27
CA MET A 131 -7.10 1.96 9.37
C MET A 131 -6.47 1.51 10.69
N ILE A 132 -5.19 1.17 10.62
CA ILE A 132 -4.30 0.93 11.75
C ILE A 132 -3.00 1.69 11.52
N ASP A 133 -2.20 1.81 12.56
CA ASP A 133 -0.83 2.30 12.44
C ASP A 133 0.13 1.11 12.42
N ASP A 134 1.10 1.12 11.50
CA ASP A 134 2.21 0.19 11.53
C ASP A 134 3.19 0.51 12.69
N PRO A 135 4.25 -0.27 12.93
CA PRO A 135 5.17 -0.04 14.03
C PRO A 135 5.84 1.34 14.04
N GLU A 136 5.99 1.99 12.88
CA GLU A 136 6.56 3.34 12.76
C GLU A 136 5.51 4.45 12.69
N GLY A 137 4.23 4.10 12.89
CA GLY A 137 3.12 5.06 12.93
C GLY A 137 2.61 5.47 11.54
N ARG A 138 2.97 4.74 10.46
CA ARG A 138 2.35 4.96 9.16
C ARG A 138 0.95 4.35 9.15
N ARG A 139 0.04 5.05 8.51
CA ARG A 139 -1.34 4.57 8.36
C ARG A 139 -1.41 3.52 7.27
N ILE A 140 -1.97 2.38 7.64
CA ILE A 140 -2.25 1.25 6.74
C ILE A 140 -3.75 1.00 6.78
N GLU A 141 -4.36 0.93 5.61
CA GLU A 141 -5.76 0.58 5.45
C GLU A 141 -5.92 -0.85 4.95
N PHE A 142 -6.95 -1.53 5.44
CA PHE A 142 -7.46 -2.76 4.83
C PHE A 142 -8.87 -2.50 4.34
N VAL A 143 -9.10 -2.72 3.05
CA VAL A 143 -10.38 -2.47 2.39
C VAL A 143 -10.94 -3.73 1.77
N GLN A 144 -12.25 -3.92 1.95
CA GLN A 144 -13.06 -4.90 1.24
C GLN A 144 -14.06 -4.16 0.38
N TYR A 145 -13.95 -4.30 -0.94
CA TYR A 145 -14.90 -3.72 -1.88
C TYR A 145 -16.24 -4.43 -1.77
N MET A 146 -17.30 -3.66 -1.51
CA MET A 146 -18.63 -4.18 -1.24
C MET A 146 -19.55 -3.99 -2.45
N PRO A 147 -20.47 -4.93 -2.74
CA PRO A 147 -21.53 -4.70 -3.72
C PRO A 147 -22.34 -3.44 -3.41
N GLY A 148 -22.59 -2.59 -4.41
CA GLY A 148 -23.27 -1.31 -4.26
C GLY A 148 -22.43 -0.20 -3.62
N SER A 149 -21.10 -0.41 -3.47
CA SER A 149 -20.16 0.63 -3.12
C SER A 149 -19.87 1.53 -4.32
N LEU A 150 -19.34 2.73 -4.03
CA LEU A 150 -18.90 3.66 -5.07
C LEU A 150 -17.91 3.03 -6.06
N HIS A 151 -17.00 2.19 -5.57
CA HIS A 151 -16.04 1.47 -6.38
C HIS A 151 -16.70 0.41 -7.27
N SER A 152 -17.58 -0.42 -6.71
CA SER A 152 -18.25 -1.48 -7.46
C SER A 152 -19.20 -0.92 -8.56
N GLU A 153 -19.77 0.25 -8.34
CA GLU A 153 -20.56 0.98 -9.36
C GLU A 153 -19.70 1.46 -10.55
N LYS A 154 -18.39 1.54 -10.37
CA LYS A 154 -17.42 1.96 -11.40
C LYS A 154 -16.66 0.79 -12.03
N PHE A 155 -16.94 -0.44 -11.65
CA PHE A 155 -16.29 -1.61 -12.26
C PHE A 155 -16.55 -1.66 -13.76
N GLY A 156 -15.51 -1.96 -14.55
CA GLY A 156 -15.54 -1.98 -16.01
C GLY A 156 -15.68 -0.62 -16.68
N SER A 157 -15.64 0.49 -15.92
CA SER A 157 -15.74 1.85 -16.44
C SER A 157 -14.58 2.73 -16.00
N LEU A 158 -14.42 3.92 -16.61
CA LEU A 158 -13.33 4.85 -16.32
C LEU A 158 -11.93 4.21 -16.49
N LEU A 159 -11.78 3.37 -17.48
CA LEU A 159 -10.55 2.63 -17.82
C LEU A 159 -10.10 2.98 -19.25
N PRO A 160 -9.76 4.25 -19.54
CA PRO A 160 -9.37 4.65 -20.89
C PRO A 160 -8.08 3.97 -21.34
N ASP A 161 -7.94 3.71 -22.64
CA ASP A 161 -6.72 3.13 -23.24
C ASP A 161 -5.52 4.09 -23.17
N THR A 162 -5.74 5.32 -22.74
CA THR A 162 -4.68 6.33 -22.55
C THR A 162 -3.84 6.07 -21.29
N ARG A 163 -4.25 5.20 -20.39
CA ARG A 163 -3.48 4.90 -19.17
C ARG A 163 -2.09 4.38 -19.51
N VAL A 164 -1.07 4.95 -18.88
CA VAL A 164 0.31 4.50 -19.05
C VAL A 164 0.55 3.10 -18.47
N SER A 165 -0.26 2.73 -17.48
CA SER A 165 -0.24 1.43 -16.81
C SER A 165 -1.64 1.03 -16.37
N ASN A 166 -1.87 -0.25 -16.25
CA ASN A 166 -3.09 -0.83 -15.70
C ASN A 166 -2.88 -1.59 -14.38
N HIS A 167 -1.70 -1.44 -13.76
CA HIS A 167 -1.37 -2.17 -12.53
C HIS A 167 -0.42 -1.38 -11.63
N MET A 168 -0.83 -1.12 -10.39
CA MET A 168 0.05 -0.62 -9.34
C MET A 168 0.78 -1.81 -8.73
N ILE A 169 2.08 -1.93 -9.00
CA ILE A 169 2.86 -3.11 -8.61
C ILE A 169 3.45 -3.01 -7.23
N HIS A 170 3.81 -1.79 -6.79
CA HIS A 170 4.26 -1.59 -5.41
C HIS A 170 3.96 -0.19 -4.87
N ALA A 171 3.98 -0.11 -3.54
CA ALA A 171 4.14 1.12 -2.80
C ALA A 171 5.44 1.03 -1.99
N GLY A 172 6.24 2.09 -2.00
CA GLY A 172 7.51 2.15 -1.26
C GLY A 172 7.48 3.22 -0.20
N PHE A 173 8.10 2.94 0.94
CA PHE A 173 8.24 3.91 2.02
C PHE A 173 9.52 3.69 2.84
N VAL A 174 9.95 4.77 3.50
CA VAL A 174 11.14 4.75 4.35
C VAL A 174 10.87 3.92 5.61
N VAL A 175 11.80 3.01 5.92
CA VAL A 175 11.77 2.16 7.11
C VAL A 175 13.06 2.36 7.91
N HIS A 176 12.92 2.59 9.22
CA HIS A 176 14.04 2.75 10.16
C HIS A 176 14.29 1.47 10.96
N ASP A 177 13.25 0.92 11.58
CA ASP A 177 13.32 -0.32 12.35
C ASP A 177 12.78 -1.50 11.53
N ARG A 178 13.63 -2.00 10.64
CA ARG A 178 13.30 -3.18 9.83
C ARG A 178 12.81 -4.35 10.68
N ALA A 179 13.36 -4.57 11.87
CA ALA A 179 12.97 -5.71 12.69
C ALA A 179 11.55 -5.57 13.23
N ALA A 180 11.12 -4.35 13.59
CA ALA A 180 9.74 -4.08 13.96
C ALA A 180 8.79 -4.26 12.78
N GLU A 181 9.15 -3.73 11.60
CA GLU A 181 8.35 -3.84 10.38
C GLU A 181 8.25 -5.30 9.89
N ASP A 182 9.36 -6.08 9.94
CA ASP A 182 9.33 -7.50 9.60
C ASP A 182 8.39 -8.29 10.53
N ARG A 183 8.38 -8.00 11.84
CA ARG A 183 7.41 -8.63 12.77
C ARG A 183 5.95 -8.31 12.37
N PHE A 184 5.69 -7.10 11.93
CA PHE A 184 4.35 -6.70 11.54
C PHE A 184 3.96 -7.24 10.16
N TYR A 185 4.70 -6.88 9.10
CA TYR A 185 4.34 -7.28 7.74
C TYR A 185 4.59 -8.76 7.46
N LYS A 186 5.71 -9.30 7.90
CA LYS A 186 6.07 -10.69 7.61
C LYS A 186 5.42 -11.68 8.58
N ASP A 187 5.62 -11.48 9.91
CA ASP A 187 5.23 -12.50 10.88
C ASP A 187 3.73 -12.43 11.23
N ILE A 188 3.11 -11.24 11.26
CA ILE A 188 1.68 -11.07 11.52
C ILE A 188 0.90 -11.11 10.22
N LEU A 189 1.20 -10.26 9.23
CA LEU A 189 0.43 -10.16 8.00
C LEU A 189 0.77 -11.25 6.97
N GLY A 190 1.94 -11.89 7.07
CA GLY A 190 2.32 -13.00 6.19
C GLY A 190 2.97 -12.57 4.86
N PHE A 191 3.43 -11.33 4.75
CA PHE A 191 4.21 -10.87 3.60
C PHE A 191 5.51 -11.67 3.46
N LYS A 192 6.02 -11.79 2.23
CA LYS A 192 7.21 -12.60 1.94
C LYS A 192 8.26 -11.74 1.25
N VAL A 193 9.50 -11.83 1.73
CA VAL A 193 10.63 -11.21 1.01
C VAL A 193 10.71 -11.79 -0.39
N MET A 194 10.60 -10.93 -1.39
CA MET A 194 10.68 -11.28 -2.81
C MET A 194 12.06 -10.97 -3.38
N TRP A 195 12.63 -9.84 -3.01
CA TRP A 195 13.96 -9.40 -3.39
C TRP A 195 14.52 -8.46 -2.33
N TYR A 196 15.83 -8.39 -2.24
CA TYR A 196 16.52 -7.32 -1.54
C TYR A 196 17.82 -6.95 -2.23
N GLY A 197 18.22 -5.69 -2.12
CA GLY A 197 19.45 -5.19 -2.70
C GLY A 197 19.84 -3.81 -2.20
N GLY A 198 20.91 -3.29 -2.77
CA GLY A 198 21.46 -2.00 -2.43
C GLY A 198 22.35 -1.43 -3.53
N PRO A 199 22.93 -0.23 -3.34
CA PRO A 199 23.81 0.38 -4.32
C PRO A 199 25.08 -0.45 -4.57
N LYS A 200 25.48 -1.30 -3.61
CA LYS A 200 26.55 -2.29 -3.73
C LYS A 200 26.02 -3.67 -3.38
N ASP A 201 26.69 -4.72 -3.86
CA ASP A 201 26.24 -6.11 -3.72
C ASP A 201 26.22 -6.61 -2.28
N ASP A 202 26.99 -6.00 -1.40
CA ASP A 202 27.07 -6.28 0.03
C ASP A 202 26.15 -5.39 0.91
N GLN A 203 25.31 -4.55 0.29
CA GLN A 203 24.42 -3.62 0.99
C GLN A 203 22.97 -4.01 0.78
N VAL A 204 22.16 -3.78 1.82
CA VAL A 204 20.71 -3.94 1.76
C VAL A 204 20.05 -2.60 2.09
N ASN A 205 19.63 -1.87 1.05
CA ASN A 205 18.96 -0.58 1.14
C ASN A 205 17.50 -0.65 0.71
N TRP A 206 17.13 -1.70 -0.01
CA TRP A 206 15.77 -1.96 -0.50
C TRP A 206 15.37 -3.40 -0.20
N VAL A 207 14.13 -3.60 0.21
CA VAL A 207 13.56 -4.93 0.44
C VAL A 207 12.13 -4.96 -0.11
N ASP A 208 11.89 -5.82 -1.08
CA ASP A 208 10.57 -6.04 -1.66
C ASP A 208 9.82 -7.10 -0.87
N MET A 209 8.72 -6.70 -0.25
CA MET A 209 7.86 -7.52 0.60
C MET A 209 6.56 -7.81 -0.12
N ARG A 210 6.45 -8.97 -0.79
CA ARG A 210 5.26 -9.36 -1.53
C ARG A 210 4.07 -9.58 -0.61
N VAL A 211 2.89 -9.08 -1.01
CA VAL A 211 1.63 -9.37 -0.32
C VAL A 211 1.39 -10.88 -0.26
N PRO A 212 0.79 -11.40 0.81
CA PRO A 212 0.76 -12.84 1.04
C PRO A 212 -0.03 -13.64 0.00
N ASP A 213 -1.09 -13.06 -0.56
CA ASP A 213 -2.05 -13.77 -1.42
C ASP A 213 -2.20 -13.08 -2.80
N GLY A 214 -1.18 -12.32 -3.22
CA GLY A 214 -1.14 -11.62 -4.50
C GLY A 214 0.28 -11.41 -5.03
N SER A 215 0.41 -10.58 -6.07
CA SER A 215 1.67 -10.33 -6.77
C SER A 215 2.31 -8.98 -6.42
N ASP A 216 1.56 -8.05 -5.85
CA ASP A 216 2.04 -6.72 -5.50
C ASP A 216 2.95 -6.77 -4.28
N TRP A 217 3.74 -5.72 -4.07
CA TRP A 217 4.66 -5.70 -2.92
C TRP A 217 4.79 -4.32 -2.28
N LEU A 218 5.28 -4.29 -1.05
CA LEU A 218 5.83 -3.11 -0.42
C LEU A 218 7.34 -3.06 -0.67
N GLU A 219 7.88 -1.90 -0.97
CA GLU A 219 9.33 -1.67 -0.96
C GLU A 219 9.74 -0.95 0.31
N TYR A 220 10.55 -1.59 1.14
CA TYR A 220 11.22 -0.94 2.26
C TYR A 220 12.43 -0.15 1.77
N MET A 221 12.47 1.14 2.09
CA MET A 221 13.59 2.03 1.82
C MET A 221 14.39 2.21 3.11
N LEU A 222 15.51 1.45 3.24
CA LEU A 222 16.33 1.39 4.47
C LEU A 222 17.50 2.39 4.50
N ASN A 223 17.67 3.17 3.46
CA ASN A 223 18.86 4.00 3.22
C ASN A 223 18.73 5.44 3.71
N VAL A 224 17.67 5.77 4.41
CA VAL A 224 17.43 7.14 4.88
C VAL A 224 17.38 7.18 6.40
N ASN A 225 18.39 7.79 6.99
CA ASN A 225 18.42 8.08 8.41
C ASN A 225 17.75 9.42 8.69
N ASN A 226 16.76 9.45 9.58
CA ASN A 226 16.03 10.65 10.01
C ASN A 226 15.45 11.47 8.84
N PRO A 227 14.56 10.89 8.01
CA PRO A 227 13.99 11.61 6.88
C PRO A 227 13.11 12.78 7.33
N THR A 228 13.28 13.90 6.68
CA THR A 228 12.34 15.02 6.78
C THR A 228 11.04 14.70 6.03
N PRO A 229 9.92 15.38 6.29
CA PRO A 229 8.69 15.21 5.51
C PRO A 229 8.90 15.42 4.02
N LYS A 230 9.73 16.38 3.62
CA LYS A 230 10.10 16.60 2.22
C LYS A 230 10.86 15.41 1.63
N THR A 231 11.83 14.84 2.36
CA THR A 231 12.56 13.66 1.91
C THR A 231 11.64 12.46 1.80
N ARG A 232 10.70 12.27 2.74
CA ARG A 232 9.67 11.22 2.65
C ARG A 232 8.80 11.40 1.42
N GLY A 233 8.38 12.64 1.07
CA GLY A 233 7.59 12.91 -0.11
C GLY A 233 8.27 12.42 -1.42
N VAL A 234 9.61 12.45 -1.48
CA VAL A 234 10.37 11.93 -2.63
C VAL A 234 10.64 10.43 -2.52
N MET A 235 10.79 9.90 -1.30
CA MET A 235 11.12 8.49 -1.05
C MET A 235 9.87 7.61 -0.93
N ASN A 236 8.83 8.09 -0.22
CA ASN A 236 7.54 7.43 -0.19
C ASN A 236 6.89 7.56 -1.57
N HIS A 237 6.57 6.44 -2.20
CA HIS A 237 6.18 6.42 -3.61
C HIS A 237 5.22 5.29 -3.95
N LEU A 238 4.68 5.35 -5.15
CA LEU A 238 4.02 4.23 -5.81
C LEU A 238 4.75 3.86 -7.10
N ALA A 239 4.62 2.61 -7.52
CA ALA A 239 5.12 2.14 -8.80
C ALA A 239 4.02 1.50 -9.64
N LEU A 240 4.04 1.86 -10.90
CA LEU A 240 3.11 1.42 -11.93
C LEU A 240 3.82 0.47 -12.90
N GLY A 241 3.31 -0.73 -13.03
CA GLY A 241 3.87 -1.75 -13.92
C GLY A 241 3.61 -1.44 -15.38
N VAL A 242 4.64 -1.56 -16.21
CA VAL A 242 4.54 -1.41 -17.68
C VAL A 242 5.18 -2.60 -18.38
N ASP A 243 4.65 -2.97 -19.55
CA ASP A 243 5.23 -4.06 -20.33
C ASP A 243 6.61 -3.68 -20.89
N LYS A 244 6.74 -2.45 -21.38
CA LYS A 244 7.97 -1.88 -21.94
C LYS A 244 8.15 -0.43 -21.55
N ILE A 245 9.29 -0.15 -20.94
CA ILE A 245 9.58 1.18 -20.40
C ILE A 245 9.77 2.24 -21.50
N GLN A 246 10.34 1.89 -22.65
CA GLN A 246 10.63 2.85 -23.71
C GLN A 246 9.35 3.43 -24.34
N PRO A 247 8.33 2.63 -24.75
CA PRO A 247 7.05 3.17 -25.17
C PRO A 247 6.33 3.97 -24.09
N ALA A 248 6.37 3.53 -22.82
CA ALA A 248 5.78 4.25 -21.71
C ALA A 248 6.44 5.63 -21.51
N ASN A 249 7.78 5.68 -21.56
CA ASN A 249 8.53 6.94 -21.51
C ASN A 249 8.16 7.88 -22.67
N GLN A 250 8.10 7.39 -23.91
CA GLN A 250 7.67 8.20 -25.07
C GLN A 250 6.26 8.76 -24.86
N THR A 251 5.34 7.94 -24.33
CA THR A 251 3.97 8.36 -24.05
C THR A 251 3.93 9.51 -23.05
N VAL A 252 4.59 9.40 -21.90
CA VAL A 252 4.55 10.46 -20.89
C VAL A 252 5.28 11.73 -21.35
N LEU A 253 6.39 11.60 -22.09
CA LEU A 253 7.09 12.73 -22.70
C LEU A 253 6.20 13.48 -23.70
N SER A 254 5.47 12.76 -24.56
CA SER A 254 4.54 13.37 -25.53
C SER A 254 3.40 14.15 -24.87
N ARG A 255 3.11 13.87 -23.60
CA ARG A 255 2.10 14.54 -22.77
C ARG A 255 2.69 15.59 -21.83
N GLY A 256 3.96 15.98 -22.04
CA GLY A 256 4.59 17.06 -21.29
C GLY A 256 5.24 16.66 -19.97
N ALA A 257 5.32 15.37 -19.64
CA ALA A 257 6.09 14.95 -18.48
C ALA A 257 7.58 15.23 -18.67
N THR A 258 8.27 15.60 -17.59
CA THR A 258 9.69 15.94 -17.59
C THR A 258 10.44 15.10 -16.55
N PRO A 259 10.68 13.81 -16.84
CA PRO A 259 11.42 12.95 -15.91
C PRO A 259 12.85 13.50 -15.71
N PRO A 260 13.38 13.53 -14.47
CA PRO A 260 14.70 14.10 -14.19
C PRO A 260 15.85 13.29 -14.75
N GLN A 261 15.62 12.01 -15.06
CA GLN A 261 16.59 11.08 -15.63
C GLN A 261 15.91 10.22 -16.69
N PRO A 262 16.66 9.78 -17.73
CA PRO A 262 16.13 8.80 -18.68
C PRO A 262 15.86 7.45 -17.99
N PRO A 263 15.09 6.55 -18.63
CA PRO A 263 14.93 5.19 -18.15
C PRO A 263 16.27 4.49 -17.92
N LYS A 264 16.37 3.73 -16.86
CA LYS A 264 17.56 2.94 -16.50
C LYS A 264 17.16 1.57 -15.98
N ILE A 265 18.10 0.62 -15.99
CA ILE A 265 17.91 -0.66 -15.32
C ILE A 265 18.26 -0.49 -13.84
N GLY A 266 17.33 -0.87 -12.97
CA GLY A 266 17.52 -0.91 -11.52
C GLY A 266 18.37 -2.08 -11.06
N ARG A 267 18.71 -2.10 -9.77
CA ARG A 267 19.49 -3.18 -9.18
C ARG A 267 18.73 -4.51 -9.11
N ASP A 268 17.42 -4.46 -9.18
CA ASP A 268 16.50 -5.59 -9.31
C ASP A 268 16.45 -6.16 -10.75
N GLY A 269 17.23 -5.60 -11.66
CA GLY A 269 17.31 -6.00 -13.06
C GLY A 269 16.20 -5.51 -13.95
N LYS A 270 15.27 -4.71 -13.46
CA LYS A 270 14.12 -4.20 -14.23
C LYS A 270 14.39 -2.80 -14.77
N TRP A 271 13.82 -2.49 -15.92
CA TRP A 271 13.75 -1.11 -16.40
C TRP A 271 12.85 -0.26 -15.53
N GLN A 272 13.31 0.93 -15.18
CA GLN A 272 12.66 1.89 -14.29
C GLN A 272 12.74 3.31 -14.87
N LEU A 273 11.69 4.10 -14.59
CA LEU A 273 11.63 5.54 -14.86
C LEU A 273 10.95 6.24 -13.68
N ASN A 274 11.62 7.21 -13.09
CA ASN A 274 11.03 8.04 -12.03
C ASN A 274 10.38 9.29 -12.61
N LEU A 275 9.12 9.51 -12.26
CA LEU A 275 8.36 10.72 -12.46
C LEU A 275 8.08 11.36 -11.10
N TYR A 276 7.81 12.64 -11.09
CA TYR A 276 7.45 13.38 -9.88
C TYR A 276 6.22 14.22 -10.17
N ASP A 277 5.23 14.12 -9.28
CA ASP A 277 4.09 15.02 -9.34
C ASP A 277 4.50 16.44 -8.93
N PRO A 278 3.63 17.47 -9.07
CA PRO A 278 3.98 18.85 -8.74
C PRO A 278 4.42 19.08 -7.29
N ASP A 279 4.06 18.20 -6.38
CA ASP A 279 4.42 18.25 -4.97
C ASP A 279 5.61 17.32 -4.60
N LEU A 280 6.32 16.81 -5.62
CA LEU A 280 7.47 15.93 -5.52
C LEU A 280 7.15 14.53 -4.97
N THR A 281 5.91 14.07 -5.08
CA THR A 281 5.59 12.66 -4.88
C THR A 281 6.14 11.86 -6.04
N ARG A 282 6.95 10.84 -5.75
CA ARG A 282 7.54 9.97 -6.78
C ARG A 282 6.50 8.97 -7.28
N VAL A 283 6.35 8.90 -8.59
CA VAL A 283 5.63 7.83 -9.30
C VAL A 283 6.63 7.13 -10.20
N GLU A 284 6.86 5.86 -9.95
CA GLU A 284 7.78 5.05 -10.72
C GLU A 284 7.03 4.28 -11.81
N LEU A 285 7.57 4.26 -13.03
CA LEU A 285 7.19 3.28 -14.04
C LEU A 285 8.25 2.18 -14.04
N MET A 286 7.82 0.91 -13.95
CA MET A 286 8.73 -0.23 -13.85
C MET A 286 8.25 -1.37 -14.72
N GLU A 287 9.16 -2.04 -15.44
CA GLU A 287 8.81 -3.26 -16.18
C GLU A 287 8.50 -4.41 -15.20
N PHE A 288 7.52 -5.25 -15.55
CA PHE A 288 7.09 -6.36 -14.68
C PHE A 288 8.20 -7.39 -14.43
N LYS A 289 9.10 -7.58 -15.39
CA LYS A 289 10.12 -8.64 -15.34
C LYS A 289 11.52 -8.07 -15.46
N PRO A 290 12.50 -8.64 -14.75
CA PRO A 290 13.90 -8.33 -14.97
C PRO A 290 14.33 -8.62 -16.41
N VAL A 291 15.14 -7.74 -17.00
CA VAL A 291 15.83 -7.91 -18.28
C VAL A 291 17.31 -8.27 -18.10
N GLU A 292 17.81 -8.07 -16.87
CA GLU A 292 19.13 -8.47 -16.42
C GLU A 292 19.02 -9.28 -15.12
N THR A 293 20.08 -10.01 -14.77
CA THR A 293 20.12 -10.74 -13.51
C THR A 293 20.08 -9.72 -12.34
N PRO A 294 19.11 -9.85 -11.40
CA PRO A 294 19.09 -9.03 -10.21
C PRO A 294 20.37 -9.16 -9.39
N CYS A 295 20.86 -8.05 -8.83
CA CYS A 295 21.95 -8.09 -7.88
C CYS A 295 21.48 -8.57 -6.50
N CYS A 296 22.45 -8.90 -5.68
CA CYS A 296 22.38 -9.01 -4.22
C CYS A 296 21.56 -10.20 -3.73
N SER A 297 20.34 -10.40 -4.17
CA SER A 297 19.55 -11.61 -3.94
C SER A 297 18.85 -12.07 -5.21
N PRO A 298 18.56 -13.38 -5.36
CA PRO A 298 17.69 -13.84 -6.42
C PRO A 298 16.27 -13.31 -6.21
N MET A 299 15.57 -13.03 -7.30
CA MET A 299 14.14 -12.72 -7.24
C MET A 299 13.35 -14.01 -6.97
N VAL A 300 12.61 -14.03 -5.86
CA VAL A 300 11.72 -15.15 -5.54
C VAL A 300 10.40 -14.93 -6.26
N THR A 301 10.22 -15.61 -7.38
CA THR A 301 8.92 -15.75 -8.05
C THR A 301 8.14 -16.90 -7.42
N GLN A 302 6.81 -16.84 -7.49
CA GLN A 302 5.94 -17.91 -6.96
C GLN A 302 6.28 -19.25 -7.56
#